data_44bdba172394fd21b2bda247ba10e884
#
_entry.id   44bdba172394fd21b2bda247ba10e884
#
_cell.length_a   1.000
_cell.length_b   1.000
_cell.length_c   1.000
_cell.angle_alpha   90.00
_cell.angle_beta   90.00
_cell.angle_gamma   90.00
#
_symmetry.space_group_name_H-M   'P 1'
#
loop_
_entity.id
_entity.type
_entity.pdbx_description
1 polymer ?
#
loop_
_entity_poly.entity_id
_entity_poly.type
_entity_poly.pdbx_seq_one_letter_code
_entity_poly.pdbx_strand_id
1 'polypeptide(L)'
;MRVAIVKGNGYLDGRISRILVNNGIKGDVVSKITRSSLNEFDTLIFTYQNQIPNLPKLLEQIVLEKRIQVLYITNTPSIGQFYNLFDDVFFNYVMEVNIDVMIPKIIEISRKYLRKIKYLEETSRDAKESVSVLKNTNKAKRILMNKGLSEGDSHRFIIDKAMTLRMSKKAIVNLIIENKIDI
;
A
#
# COMPACT_ATOMS: atom_id res chain seq x y z
N MET A 1 -4.75 -3.41 10.55
CA MET A 1 -4.01 -4.54 9.95
C MET A 1 -4.86 -5.78 10.06
N ARG A 2 -5.22 -6.39 8.94
CA ARG A 2 -6.02 -7.62 8.87
C ARG A 2 -5.11 -8.79 8.51
N VAL A 3 -5.23 -9.88 9.25
CA VAL A 3 -4.43 -11.09 9.06
C VAL A 3 -5.33 -12.21 8.58
N ALA A 4 -4.93 -12.92 7.53
CA ALA A 4 -5.61 -14.15 7.12
C ALA A 4 -4.72 -15.38 7.38
N ILE A 5 -5.33 -16.42 7.89
CA ILE A 5 -4.74 -17.76 7.98
C ILE A 5 -5.31 -18.56 6.82
N VAL A 6 -4.45 -18.99 5.91
CA VAL A 6 -4.87 -19.84 4.80
C VAL A 6 -5.10 -21.25 5.30
N LYS A 7 -6.35 -21.72 5.17
CA LYS A 7 -6.78 -22.99 5.74
C LYS A 7 -5.92 -24.16 5.25
N GLY A 8 -5.31 -24.88 6.18
CA GLY A 8 -4.62 -26.12 5.95
C GLY A 8 -5.47 -27.33 6.34
N ASN A 9 -4.88 -28.51 6.31
CA ASN A 9 -5.56 -29.77 6.68
C ASN A 9 -5.18 -30.26 8.09
N GLY A 10 -4.66 -29.40 8.92
CA GLY A 10 -4.11 -29.80 10.20
C GLY A 10 -4.52 -28.92 11.38
N TYR A 11 -3.92 -29.21 12.51
CA TYR A 11 -4.18 -28.54 13.79
C TYR A 11 -3.55 -27.12 13.87
N LEU A 12 -2.65 -26.79 12.96
CA LEU A 12 -1.91 -25.52 13.00
C LEU A 12 -2.81 -24.30 12.89
N ASP A 13 -3.88 -24.35 12.08
CA ASP A 13 -4.82 -23.24 11.90
C ASP A 13 -5.41 -22.80 13.25
N GLY A 14 -5.84 -23.77 14.06
CA GLY A 14 -6.39 -23.51 15.39
C GLY A 14 -5.34 -23.01 16.39
N ARG A 15 -4.09 -23.50 16.29
CA ARG A 15 -2.99 -23.02 17.13
C ARG A 15 -2.61 -21.59 16.77
N ILE A 16 -2.48 -21.29 15.49
CA ILE A 16 -2.19 -19.92 14.99
C ILE A 16 -3.30 -18.97 15.40
N SER A 17 -4.57 -19.35 15.22
CA SER A 17 -5.72 -18.52 15.63
C SER A 17 -5.67 -18.17 17.12
N ARG A 18 -5.34 -19.13 18.00
CA ARG A 18 -5.18 -18.86 19.43
C ARG A 18 -4.01 -17.91 19.71
N ILE A 19 -2.87 -18.08 19.04
CA ILE A 19 -1.73 -17.15 19.17
C ILE A 19 -2.12 -15.74 18.82
N LEU A 20 -2.85 -15.54 17.70
CA LEU A 20 -3.31 -14.23 17.28
C LEU A 20 -4.26 -13.61 18.32
N VAL A 21 -5.26 -14.36 18.77
CA VAL A 21 -6.24 -13.89 19.77
C VAL A 21 -5.55 -13.52 21.09
N ASN A 22 -4.65 -14.35 21.59
CA ASN A 22 -3.91 -14.11 22.83
C ASN A 22 -3.03 -12.84 22.76
N ASN A 23 -2.67 -12.41 21.56
CA ASN A 23 -1.89 -11.19 21.32
C ASN A 23 -2.75 -10.01 20.81
N GLY A 24 -4.08 -10.09 20.92
CA GLY A 24 -4.99 -9.02 20.51
C GLY A 24 -4.98 -8.74 19.00
N ILE A 25 -4.62 -9.74 18.19
CA ILE A 25 -4.57 -9.64 16.74
C ILE A 25 -5.80 -10.34 16.15
N LYS A 26 -6.58 -9.58 15.37
CA LYS A 26 -7.72 -10.15 14.65
C LYS A 26 -7.22 -10.92 13.43
N GLY A 27 -7.52 -12.21 13.36
CA GLY A 27 -7.20 -13.07 12.23
C GLY A 27 -8.42 -13.83 11.73
N ASP A 28 -8.54 -13.94 10.42
CA ASP A 28 -9.64 -14.64 9.74
C ASP A 28 -9.08 -15.92 9.09
N VAL A 29 -9.77 -17.06 9.21
CA VAL A 29 -9.40 -18.29 8.49
C VAL A 29 -10.07 -18.28 7.13
N VAL A 30 -9.27 -18.34 6.06
CA VAL A 30 -9.76 -18.29 4.67
C VAL A 30 -9.48 -19.60 3.95
N SER A 31 -10.49 -20.17 3.29
CA SER A 31 -10.36 -21.44 2.57
C SER A 31 -9.73 -21.29 1.18
N LYS A 32 -9.86 -20.11 0.57
CA LYS A 32 -9.32 -19.79 -0.75
C LYS A 32 -8.80 -18.37 -0.79
N ILE A 33 -7.71 -18.17 -1.52
CA ILE A 33 -7.18 -16.85 -1.82
C ILE A 33 -7.62 -16.48 -3.23
N THR A 34 -8.34 -15.37 -3.35
CA THR A 34 -8.77 -14.78 -4.62
C THR A 34 -8.12 -13.40 -4.77
N ARG A 35 -8.11 -12.86 -6.00
CA ARG A 35 -7.61 -11.49 -6.22
C ARG A 35 -8.34 -10.44 -5.39
N SER A 36 -9.63 -10.62 -5.14
CA SER A 36 -10.43 -9.74 -4.29
C SER A 36 -10.01 -9.86 -2.82
N SER A 37 -9.81 -11.07 -2.32
CA SER A 37 -9.39 -11.29 -0.93
C SER A 37 -7.99 -10.75 -0.64
N LEU A 38 -7.09 -10.72 -1.63
CA LEU A 38 -5.76 -10.14 -1.47
C LEU A 38 -5.79 -8.64 -1.13
N ASN A 39 -6.83 -7.91 -1.56
CA ASN A 39 -6.96 -6.49 -1.23
C ASN A 39 -7.52 -6.23 0.19
N GLU A 40 -7.96 -7.28 0.87
CA GLU A 40 -8.57 -7.18 2.19
C GLU A 40 -7.60 -7.42 3.34
N PHE A 41 -6.49 -8.10 3.06
CA PHE A 41 -5.54 -8.53 4.07
C PHE A 41 -4.17 -7.88 3.90
N ASP A 42 -3.58 -7.51 5.02
CA ASP A 42 -2.22 -6.96 5.08
C ASP A 42 -1.17 -8.06 5.28
N THR A 43 -1.59 -9.20 5.84
CA THR A 43 -0.73 -10.34 6.12
C THR A 43 -1.46 -11.65 5.83
N LEU A 44 -0.78 -12.56 5.17
CA LEU A 44 -1.22 -13.92 4.90
C LEU A 44 -0.31 -14.91 5.60
N ILE A 45 -0.89 -15.86 6.32
CA ILE A 45 -0.16 -16.94 6.99
C ILE A 45 -0.45 -18.24 6.26
N PHE A 46 0.59 -18.84 5.72
CA PHE A 46 0.58 -20.15 5.10
C PHE A 46 1.32 -21.16 5.98
N THR A 47 0.96 -22.40 5.84
CA THR A 47 1.63 -23.49 6.52
C THR A 47 2.07 -24.58 5.54
N TYR A 48 3.03 -25.39 5.91
CA TYR A 48 3.41 -26.59 5.15
C TYR A 48 2.23 -27.58 4.96
N GLN A 49 1.15 -27.42 5.71
CA GLN A 49 -0.07 -28.22 5.61
C GLN A 49 -1.03 -27.74 4.52
N ASN A 50 -0.75 -26.57 3.89
CA ASN A 50 -1.55 -26.09 2.77
C ASN A 50 -1.25 -26.91 1.51
N GLN A 51 -2.27 -27.58 0.97
CA GLN A 51 -2.17 -28.32 -0.28
C GLN A 51 -2.53 -27.42 -1.47
N ILE A 52 -1.68 -26.43 -1.74
CA ILE A 52 -1.87 -25.49 -2.83
C ILE A 52 -0.91 -25.83 -3.95
N PRO A 53 -1.39 -26.15 -5.16
CA PRO A 53 -0.53 -26.39 -6.30
C PRO A 53 0.35 -25.16 -6.61
N ASN A 54 1.62 -25.38 -6.87
CA ASN A 54 2.60 -24.32 -7.17
C ASN A 54 2.64 -23.20 -6.12
N LEU A 55 2.54 -23.54 -4.84
CA LEU A 55 2.58 -22.60 -3.73
C LEU A 55 3.74 -21.60 -3.82
N PRO A 56 4.99 -22.01 -4.15
CA PRO A 56 6.10 -21.06 -4.27
C PRO A 56 5.83 -19.94 -5.29
N LYS A 57 5.33 -20.27 -6.46
CA LYS A 57 4.99 -19.28 -7.50
C LYS A 57 3.84 -18.37 -7.09
N LEU A 58 2.85 -18.90 -6.37
CA LEU A 58 1.76 -18.11 -5.82
C LEU A 58 2.28 -17.10 -4.79
N LEU A 59 3.18 -17.53 -3.87
CA LEU A 59 3.76 -16.65 -2.87
C LEU A 59 4.62 -15.56 -3.51
N GLU A 60 5.41 -15.92 -4.52
CA GLU A 60 6.20 -14.95 -5.30
C GLU A 60 5.31 -13.88 -5.92
N GLN A 61 4.23 -14.24 -6.56
CA GLN A 61 3.27 -13.27 -7.12
C GLN A 61 2.64 -12.37 -6.05
N ILE A 62 2.25 -12.93 -4.91
CA ILE A 62 1.65 -12.15 -3.82
C ILE A 62 2.64 -11.14 -3.27
N VAL A 63 3.87 -11.56 -3.01
CA VAL A 63 4.91 -10.72 -2.43
C VAL A 63 5.30 -9.59 -3.39
N LEU A 64 5.61 -9.92 -4.65
CA LEU A 64 6.12 -8.96 -5.63
C LEU A 64 5.03 -8.00 -6.14
N GLU A 65 3.83 -8.51 -6.44
CA GLU A 65 2.78 -7.69 -7.06
C GLU A 65 1.94 -6.91 -6.05
N LYS A 66 1.68 -7.49 -4.88
CA LYS A 66 0.71 -6.95 -3.92
C LYS A 66 1.33 -6.32 -2.68
N ARG A 67 2.61 -6.55 -2.43
CA ARG A 67 3.30 -6.08 -1.21
C ARG A 67 2.55 -6.48 0.07
N ILE A 68 1.97 -7.68 0.07
CA ILE A 68 1.31 -8.27 1.22
C ILE A 68 2.35 -9.07 1.98
N GLN A 69 2.39 -8.90 3.30
CA GLN A 69 3.24 -9.70 4.15
C GLN A 69 2.83 -11.16 4.09
N VAL A 70 3.75 -12.02 3.69
CA VAL A 70 3.58 -13.46 3.71
C VAL A 70 4.40 -14.06 4.84
N LEU A 71 3.76 -14.87 5.67
CA LEU A 71 4.41 -15.67 6.70
C LEU A 71 4.18 -17.14 6.38
N TYR A 72 5.26 -17.85 6.09
CA TYR A 72 5.22 -19.28 5.83
C TYR A 72 5.72 -20.08 7.02
N ILE A 73 4.88 -20.98 7.54
CA ILE A 73 5.20 -21.86 8.67
C ILE A 73 5.62 -23.21 8.13
N THR A 74 6.77 -23.67 8.55
CA THR A 74 7.36 -24.95 8.14
C THR A 74 7.78 -25.80 9.34
N ASN A 75 7.81 -27.12 9.17
CA ASN A 75 8.34 -28.08 10.13
C ASN A 75 9.76 -28.52 9.79
N THR A 76 10.28 -28.11 8.64
CA THR A 76 11.63 -28.47 8.18
C THR A 76 12.46 -27.23 7.91
N PRO A 77 13.78 -27.27 8.12
CA PRO A 77 14.65 -26.15 7.80
C PRO A 77 14.91 -25.99 6.30
N SER A 78 14.53 -26.98 5.48
CA SER A 78 14.73 -26.91 4.03
C SER A 78 13.65 -26.10 3.35
N ILE A 79 14.02 -24.94 2.85
CA ILE A 79 13.14 -23.97 2.20
C ILE A 79 13.61 -23.59 0.78
N GLY A 80 14.46 -24.41 0.18
CA GLY A 80 15.04 -24.15 -1.16
C GLY A 80 14.04 -23.79 -2.24
N GLN A 81 12.79 -24.27 -2.13
CA GLN A 81 11.71 -23.90 -3.06
C GLN A 81 11.27 -22.43 -2.97
N PHE A 82 11.66 -21.70 -1.92
CA PHE A 82 11.36 -20.27 -1.73
C PHE A 82 12.61 -19.39 -1.83
N TYR A 83 13.69 -19.90 -2.42
CA TYR A 83 14.97 -19.21 -2.49
C TYR A 83 14.86 -17.76 -3.00
N ASN A 84 14.03 -17.54 -4.02
CA ASN A 84 13.83 -16.21 -4.61
C ASN A 84 13.09 -15.21 -3.69
N LEU A 85 12.52 -15.68 -2.58
CA LEU A 85 11.75 -14.85 -1.66
C LEU A 85 12.53 -14.47 -0.39
N PHE A 86 13.71 -15.07 -0.16
CA PHE A 86 14.43 -14.89 1.09
C PHE A 86 14.86 -13.47 1.40
N ASP A 87 15.22 -12.71 0.38
CA ASP A 87 15.68 -11.33 0.52
C ASP A 87 14.52 -10.32 0.47
N ASP A 88 13.28 -10.80 0.29
CA ASP A 88 12.13 -9.91 0.24
C ASP A 88 11.60 -9.60 1.65
N VAL A 89 11.45 -8.30 1.93
CA VAL A 89 10.98 -7.81 3.23
C VAL A 89 9.53 -8.21 3.55
N PHE A 90 8.75 -8.60 2.53
CA PHE A 90 7.37 -9.07 2.66
C PHE A 90 7.25 -10.58 2.83
N PHE A 91 8.36 -11.32 2.79
CA PHE A 91 8.36 -12.75 3.02
C PHE A 91 9.12 -13.11 4.30
N ASN A 92 8.47 -13.89 5.15
CA ASN A 92 9.11 -14.46 6.33
C ASN A 92 8.74 -15.94 6.45
N TYR A 93 9.68 -16.75 6.90
CA TYR A 93 9.37 -18.11 7.28
C TYR A 93 9.64 -18.33 8.78
N VAL A 94 8.89 -19.24 9.38
CA VAL A 94 8.99 -19.57 10.79
C VAL A 94 8.89 -21.07 10.97
N MET A 95 9.82 -21.62 11.76
CA MET A 95 9.73 -23.01 12.21
C MET A 95 8.55 -23.18 13.16
N GLU A 96 7.79 -24.25 12.98
CA GLU A 96 6.60 -24.55 13.79
C GLU A 96 6.88 -24.51 15.31
N VAL A 97 8.07 -24.94 15.73
CA VAL A 97 8.47 -24.92 17.14
C VAL A 97 8.53 -23.51 17.73
N ASN A 98 8.69 -22.49 16.91
CA ASN A 98 8.89 -21.11 17.34
C ASN A 98 7.66 -20.18 17.08
N ILE A 99 6.53 -20.73 16.61
CA ILE A 99 5.40 -19.89 16.17
C ILE A 99 4.82 -19.02 17.27
N ASP A 100 4.80 -19.50 18.51
CA ASP A 100 4.22 -18.79 19.66
C ASP A 100 4.92 -17.45 19.94
N VAL A 101 6.23 -17.39 19.69
CA VAL A 101 7.05 -16.19 19.87
C VAL A 101 7.19 -15.39 18.58
N MET A 102 7.39 -16.07 17.46
CA MET A 102 7.75 -15.41 16.20
C MET A 102 6.58 -14.80 15.48
N ILE A 103 5.39 -15.42 15.51
CA ILE A 103 4.22 -14.86 14.82
C ILE A 103 3.87 -13.45 15.35
N PRO A 104 3.68 -13.21 16.65
CA PRO A 104 3.37 -11.88 17.15
C PRO A 104 4.45 -10.86 16.82
N LYS A 105 5.72 -11.25 16.95
CA LYS A 105 6.86 -10.37 16.66
C LYS A 105 6.94 -9.97 15.20
N ILE A 106 6.78 -10.91 14.29
CA ILE A 106 6.79 -10.61 12.83
C ILE A 106 5.61 -9.72 12.48
N ILE A 107 4.42 -10.01 12.99
CA ILE A 107 3.24 -9.18 12.74
C ILE A 107 3.43 -7.75 13.27
N GLU A 108 4.04 -7.58 14.42
CA GLU A 108 4.34 -6.26 14.96
C GLU A 108 5.32 -5.49 14.07
N ILE A 109 6.40 -6.14 13.64
CA ILE A 109 7.40 -5.57 12.73
C ILE A 109 6.73 -5.18 11.41
N SER A 110 5.96 -6.10 10.81
CA SER A 110 5.23 -5.86 9.56
C SER A 110 4.28 -4.67 9.66
N ARG A 111 3.56 -4.55 10.79
CA ARG A 111 2.68 -3.39 11.05
C ARG A 111 3.45 -2.06 11.04
N LYS A 112 4.65 -2.03 11.64
CA LYS A 112 5.50 -0.83 11.62
C LYS A 112 5.99 -0.51 10.21
N TYR A 113 6.40 -1.52 9.45
CA TYR A 113 6.83 -1.37 8.06
C TYR A 113 5.73 -0.85 7.15
N LEU A 114 4.56 -1.47 7.19
CA LEU A 114 3.41 -1.06 6.38
C LEU A 114 2.98 0.38 6.67
N ARG A 115 2.99 0.80 7.94
CA ARG A 115 2.72 2.20 8.31
C ARG A 115 3.75 3.16 7.71
N LYS A 116 5.04 2.80 7.75
CA LYS A 116 6.11 3.63 7.19
C LYS A 116 6.00 3.73 5.67
N ILE A 117 5.72 2.63 4.98
CA ILE A 117 5.51 2.63 3.53
C ILE A 117 4.34 3.53 3.16
N LYS A 118 3.19 3.37 3.82
CA LYS A 118 2.01 4.21 3.59
C LYS A 118 2.31 5.69 3.78
N TYR A 119 2.99 6.05 4.86
CA TYR A 119 3.41 7.43 5.11
C TYR A 119 4.31 7.98 3.99
N LEU A 120 5.29 7.19 3.53
CA LEU A 120 6.19 7.60 2.44
C LEU A 120 5.44 7.76 1.11
N GLU A 121 4.49 6.88 0.81
CA GLU A 121 3.66 6.96 -0.39
C GLU A 121 2.76 8.20 -0.38
N GLU A 122 2.12 8.50 0.77
CA GLU A 122 1.32 9.70 0.97
C GLU A 122 2.18 10.97 0.78
N THR A 123 3.34 11.04 1.43
CA THR A 123 4.27 12.18 1.31
C THR A 123 4.76 12.36 -0.14
N SER A 124 5.09 11.26 -0.82
CA SER A 124 5.51 11.30 -2.23
C SER A 124 4.39 11.77 -3.16
N ARG A 125 3.16 11.35 -2.90
CA ARG A 125 1.98 11.80 -3.65
C ARG A 125 1.73 13.29 -3.47
N ASP A 126 1.79 13.78 -2.24
CA ASP A 126 1.58 15.18 -1.92
C ASP A 126 2.66 16.08 -2.54
N ALA A 127 3.93 15.61 -2.54
CA ALA A 127 5.02 16.29 -3.22
C ALA A 127 4.79 16.36 -4.75
N LYS A 128 4.38 15.25 -5.39
CA LYS A 128 4.06 15.20 -6.82
C LYS A 128 2.88 16.13 -7.16
N GLU A 129 1.85 16.16 -6.33
CA GLU A 129 0.71 17.06 -6.52
C GLU A 129 1.14 18.53 -6.41
N SER A 130 1.95 18.88 -5.42
CA SER A 130 2.50 20.24 -5.24
C SER A 130 3.30 20.70 -6.46
N VAL A 131 4.17 19.83 -6.99
CA VAL A 131 4.94 20.11 -8.21
C VAL A 131 4.02 20.30 -9.42
N SER A 132 2.98 19.48 -9.55
CA SER A 132 1.99 19.60 -10.63
C SER A 132 1.23 20.93 -10.56
N VAL A 133 0.77 21.31 -9.36
CA VAL A 133 0.08 22.60 -9.12
C VAL A 133 0.99 23.78 -9.47
N LEU A 134 2.27 23.72 -9.07
CA LEU A 134 3.24 24.77 -9.40
C LEU A 134 3.45 24.90 -10.92
N LYS A 135 3.65 23.78 -11.62
CA LYS A 135 3.79 23.76 -13.09
C LYS A 135 2.57 24.36 -13.80
N ASN A 136 1.37 23.97 -13.38
CA ASN A 136 0.12 24.46 -13.95
C ASN A 136 -0.07 25.95 -13.65
N THR A 137 0.25 26.40 -12.45
CA THR A 137 0.20 27.82 -12.08
C THR A 137 1.14 28.66 -12.96
N ASN A 138 2.36 28.20 -13.19
CA ASN A 138 3.31 28.87 -14.06
C ASN A 138 2.84 28.88 -15.53
N LYS A 139 2.20 27.80 -15.99
CA LYS A 139 1.59 27.74 -17.33
C LYS A 139 0.44 28.74 -17.46
N ALA A 140 -0.45 28.82 -16.48
CA ALA A 140 -1.55 29.79 -16.46
C ALA A 140 -1.02 31.24 -16.44
N LYS A 141 -0.02 31.57 -15.60
CA LYS A 141 0.63 32.88 -15.60
C LYS A 141 1.19 33.23 -16.99
N ARG A 142 1.88 32.30 -17.66
CA ARG A 142 2.40 32.55 -19.04
C ARG A 142 1.29 32.87 -20.03
N ILE A 143 0.14 32.19 -19.94
CA ILE A 143 -1.03 32.47 -20.78
C ILE A 143 -1.52 33.90 -20.53
N LEU A 144 -1.63 34.31 -19.27
CA LEU A 144 -2.05 35.65 -18.88
C LEU A 144 -1.05 36.74 -19.35
N MET A 145 0.24 36.47 -19.19
CA MET A 145 1.31 37.36 -19.66
C MET A 145 1.30 37.50 -21.17
N ASN A 146 1.03 36.45 -21.94
CA ASN A 146 0.88 36.51 -23.38
C ASN A 146 -0.34 37.36 -23.81
N LYS A 147 -1.30 37.58 -22.91
CA LYS A 147 -2.45 38.47 -23.11
C LYS A 147 -2.23 39.90 -22.58
N GLY A 148 -0.98 40.24 -22.21
CA GLY A 148 -0.57 41.60 -21.85
C GLY A 148 -0.49 41.90 -20.34
N LEU A 149 -0.73 40.95 -19.46
CA LEU A 149 -0.59 41.17 -18.02
C LEU A 149 0.88 41.07 -17.58
N SER A 150 1.28 41.81 -16.57
CA SER A 150 2.54 41.57 -15.90
C SER A 150 2.51 40.27 -15.09
N GLU A 151 3.66 39.72 -14.64
CA GLU A 151 3.69 38.53 -13.79
C GLU A 151 2.94 38.76 -12.47
N GLY A 152 3.10 39.93 -11.86
CA GLY A 152 2.41 40.33 -10.63
C GLY A 152 0.90 40.39 -10.82
N ASP A 153 0.43 41.02 -11.94
CA ASP A 153 -1.00 41.14 -12.25
C ASP A 153 -1.57 39.75 -12.60
N SER A 154 -0.85 38.93 -13.29
CA SER A 154 -1.23 37.52 -13.56
C SER A 154 -1.46 36.73 -12.25
N HIS A 155 -0.60 36.94 -11.26
CA HIS A 155 -0.80 36.30 -9.96
C HIS A 155 -2.03 36.82 -9.23
N ARG A 156 -2.23 38.15 -9.19
CA ARG A 156 -3.43 38.78 -8.59
C ARG A 156 -4.69 38.31 -9.31
N PHE A 157 -4.71 38.33 -10.62
CA PHE A 157 -5.86 37.87 -11.42
C PHE A 157 -6.33 36.46 -10.98
N ILE A 158 -5.38 35.49 -10.81
CA ILE A 158 -5.72 34.14 -10.36
C ILE A 158 -6.36 34.16 -8.98
N ILE A 159 -5.84 34.99 -8.05
CA ILE A 159 -6.36 35.10 -6.68
C ILE A 159 -7.75 35.74 -6.69
N ASP A 160 -7.91 36.86 -7.36
CA ASP A 160 -9.17 37.63 -7.41
C ASP A 160 -10.30 36.81 -8.06
N LYS A 161 -10.00 36.10 -9.15
CA LYS A 161 -10.98 35.20 -9.78
C LYS A 161 -11.34 34.02 -8.86
N ALA A 162 -10.37 33.49 -8.10
CA ALA A 162 -10.64 32.43 -7.13
C ALA A 162 -11.60 32.93 -6.03
N MET A 163 -11.41 34.14 -5.54
CA MET A 163 -12.27 34.76 -4.53
C MET A 163 -13.66 35.09 -5.09
N THR A 164 -13.71 35.72 -6.26
CA THR A 164 -14.96 36.15 -6.90
C THR A 164 -15.87 34.97 -7.26
N LEU A 165 -15.26 33.90 -7.80
CA LEU A 165 -16.00 32.70 -8.21
C LEU A 165 -16.15 31.66 -7.09
N ARG A 166 -15.61 31.93 -5.89
CA ARG A 166 -15.57 31.01 -4.75
C ARG A 166 -15.00 29.63 -5.11
N MET A 167 -13.98 29.63 -5.96
CA MET A 167 -13.31 28.43 -6.44
C MET A 167 -11.90 28.32 -5.87
N SER A 168 -11.34 27.12 -5.86
CA SER A 168 -9.93 26.95 -5.49
C SER A 168 -9.00 27.56 -6.54
N LYS A 169 -7.82 28.04 -6.15
CA LYS A 169 -6.79 28.51 -7.08
C LYS A 169 -6.46 27.47 -8.15
N LYS A 170 -6.42 26.19 -7.80
CA LYS A 170 -6.20 25.07 -8.72
C LYS A 170 -7.29 25.00 -9.81
N ALA A 171 -8.55 25.21 -9.43
CA ALA A 171 -9.65 25.21 -10.38
C ALA A 171 -9.56 26.40 -11.36
N ILE A 172 -9.27 27.61 -10.88
CA ILE A 172 -9.06 28.79 -11.73
C ILE A 172 -7.89 28.60 -12.68
N VAL A 173 -6.76 28.07 -12.18
CA VAL A 173 -5.60 27.76 -13.02
C VAL A 173 -5.97 26.80 -14.16
N ASN A 174 -6.75 25.78 -13.90
CA ASN A 174 -7.21 24.85 -14.94
C ASN A 174 -8.14 25.55 -15.95
N LEU A 175 -9.08 26.38 -15.50
CA LEU A 175 -9.95 27.16 -16.40
C LEU A 175 -9.16 28.09 -17.31
N ILE A 176 -8.11 28.73 -16.82
CA ILE A 176 -7.21 29.57 -17.62
C ILE A 176 -6.48 28.73 -18.68
N ILE A 177 -5.95 27.56 -18.27
CA ILE A 177 -5.24 26.66 -19.21
C ILE A 177 -6.16 26.12 -20.29
N GLU A 178 -7.43 25.89 -19.97
CA GLU A 178 -8.48 25.42 -20.89
C GLU A 178 -9.15 26.54 -21.70
N ASN A 179 -8.73 27.79 -21.52
CA ASN A 179 -9.36 28.99 -22.13
C ASN A 179 -10.86 29.10 -21.84
N LYS A 180 -11.30 28.71 -20.65
CA LYS A 180 -12.71 28.73 -20.21
C LYS A 180 -13.04 29.93 -19.30
N ILE A 181 -12.13 30.88 -19.17
CA ILE A 181 -12.31 32.07 -18.36
C ILE A 181 -11.93 33.29 -19.19
N ASP A 182 -12.77 34.32 -19.17
CA ASP A 182 -12.50 35.59 -19.84
C ASP A 182 -11.46 36.38 -19.03
N ILE A 183 -10.47 36.91 -19.74
CA ILE A 183 -9.31 37.62 -19.20
C ILE A 183 -9.43 39.10 -19.53
#